data_bb133bf252b085830a231cd344979b82
#
_entry.id   bb133bf252b085830a231cd344979b82
#
_cell.length_a   1.000
_cell.length_b   1.000
_cell.length_c   1.000
_cell.angle_alpha   90.00
_cell.angle_beta   90.00
_cell.angle_gamma   90.00
#
_symmetry.space_group_name_H-M   'P 1'
#
loop_
_entity.id
_entity.type
_entity.pdbx_description
1 polymer ?
#
loop_
_entity_poly.entity_id
_entity_poly.type
_entity_poly.pdbx_seq_one_letter_code
_entity_poly.pdbx_strand_id
1 'polypeptide(L)'
;KHVKHPINAAYAVKTKSPHVMLSGAGAEEFAKEQGLEMVEDNMYFATPKTMEWIEKLKQESKKNGTVGCVVLDKQGNLTAGTSTGGMFKKRWGRIGDSPVIGAGTYADNNSCAVSCTGHGEYFIRHAVAFDVCARYKYLKESVEKAADYIIHTELNTNAGNGGLIAVDKLGNIAMPYN
;
A
#
# COMPACT_ATOMS: atom_id res chain seq x y z
N LYS A 1 -11.21 3.87 11.40
CA LYS A 1 -10.47 4.19 12.65
C LYS A 1 -10.54 3.04 13.66
N HIS A 2 -11.69 2.37 13.75
CA HIS A 2 -11.97 1.38 14.80
C HIS A 2 -11.88 -0.08 14.34
N VAL A 3 -11.63 -0.36 13.08
CA VAL A 3 -11.43 -1.74 12.59
C VAL A 3 -10.08 -2.25 13.09
N LYS A 4 -10.09 -3.32 13.89
CA LYS A 4 -8.86 -3.86 14.52
C LYS A 4 -7.88 -4.42 13.48
N HIS A 5 -8.38 -5.12 12.46
CA HIS A 5 -7.60 -5.72 11.39
C HIS A 5 -8.05 -5.19 10.02
N PRO A 6 -7.56 -4.02 9.58
CA PRO A 6 -8.01 -3.39 8.34
C PRO A 6 -7.87 -4.26 7.08
N ILE A 7 -6.86 -5.14 7.05
CA ILE A 7 -6.66 -6.06 5.92
C ILE A 7 -7.83 -7.07 5.79
N ASN A 8 -8.41 -7.49 6.91
CA ASN A 8 -9.58 -8.38 6.91
C ASN A 8 -10.81 -7.64 6.36
N ALA A 9 -10.94 -6.33 6.65
CA ALA A 9 -12.01 -5.50 6.08
C ALA A 9 -11.82 -5.34 4.56
N ALA A 10 -10.61 -5.08 4.08
CA ALA A 10 -10.32 -5.01 2.66
C ALA A 10 -10.65 -6.34 1.93
N TYR A 11 -10.29 -7.47 2.55
CA TYR A 11 -10.66 -8.79 2.03
C TYR A 11 -12.18 -9.02 2.01
N ALA A 12 -12.88 -8.59 3.05
CA ALA A 12 -14.35 -8.69 3.10
C ALA A 12 -15.01 -7.80 2.03
N VAL A 13 -14.52 -6.58 1.80
CA VAL A 13 -15.01 -5.73 0.70
C VAL A 13 -14.87 -6.45 -0.64
N LYS A 14 -13.69 -7.02 -0.92
CA LYS A 14 -13.42 -7.77 -2.14
C LYS A 14 -14.34 -8.98 -2.34
N THR A 15 -14.67 -9.70 -1.26
CA THR A 15 -15.32 -11.03 -1.36
C THR A 15 -16.81 -11.02 -1.04
N LYS A 16 -17.31 -9.99 -0.33
CA LYS A 16 -18.66 -9.94 0.21
C LYS A 16 -19.43 -8.67 -0.17
N SER A 17 -18.87 -7.84 -1.05
CA SER A 17 -19.56 -6.66 -1.57
C SER A 17 -19.32 -6.47 -3.06
N PRO A 18 -20.17 -5.70 -3.76
CA PRO A 18 -19.91 -5.31 -5.15
C PRO A 18 -18.89 -4.16 -5.26
N HIS A 19 -18.40 -3.63 -4.16
CA HIS A 19 -17.51 -2.48 -4.12
C HIS A 19 -16.03 -2.91 -4.10
N VAL A 20 -15.15 -2.03 -4.55
CA VAL A 20 -13.70 -2.25 -4.51
C VAL A 20 -13.02 -1.44 -3.41
N MET A 21 -13.65 -0.37 -2.92
CA MET A 21 -13.11 0.49 -1.87
C MET A 21 -14.22 1.12 -1.04
N LEU A 22 -14.05 1.11 0.27
CA LEU A 22 -14.88 1.81 1.24
C LEU A 22 -14.00 2.68 2.13
N SER A 23 -14.53 3.80 2.63
CA SER A 23 -13.81 4.70 3.53
C SER A 23 -14.71 5.30 4.61
N GLY A 24 -14.08 5.87 5.66
CA GLY A 24 -14.80 6.61 6.71
C GLY A 24 -15.77 5.75 7.51
N ALA A 25 -16.89 6.37 7.92
CA ALA A 25 -17.91 5.73 8.73
C ALA A 25 -18.58 4.54 8.02
N GLY A 26 -18.82 4.65 6.70
CA GLY A 26 -19.41 3.56 5.93
C GLY A 26 -18.55 2.31 5.89
N ALA A 27 -17.20 2.45 5.84
CA ALA A 27 -16.30 1.31 5.95
C ALA A 27 -16.36 0.65 7.34
N GLU A 28 -16.55 1.43 8.40
CA GLU A 28 -16.69 0.90 9.77
C GLU A 28 -18.04 0.21 9.97
N GLU A 29 -19.12 0.76 9.40
CA GLU A 29 -20.43 0.16 9.40
C GLU A 29 -20.42 -1.19 8.69
N PHE A 30 -19.91 -1.24 7.47
CA PHE A 30 -19.71 -2.50 6.73
C PHE A 30 -18.89 -3.52 7.53
N ALA A 31 -17.79 -3.09 8.17
CA ALA A 31 -16.98 -3.98 8.97
C ALA A 31 -17.76 -4.61 10.14
N LYS A 32 -18.60 -3.82 10.81
CA LYS A 32 -19.51 -4.30 11.88
C LYS A 32 -20.53 -5.30 11.34
N GLU A 33 -21.17 -4.98 10.21
CA GLU A 33 -22.14 -5.88 9.56
C GLU A 33 -21.51 -7.22 9.17
N GLN A 34 -20.22 -7.21 8.80
CA GLN A 34 -19.49 -8.43 8.49
C GLN A 34 -18.93 -9.15 9.73
N GLY A 35 -19.24 -8.69 10.94
CA GLY A 35 -18.80 -9.29 12.20
C GLY A 35 -17.29 -9.15 12.44
N LEU A 36 -16.64 -8.16 11.86
CA LEU A 36 -15.21 -7.95 12.07
C LEU A 36 -14.94 -7.31 13.43
N GLU A 37 -13.82 -7.67 14.01
CA GLU A 37 -13.40 -7.17 15.33
C GLU A 37 -13.14 -5.67 15.29
N MET A 38 -13.80 -4.95 16.20
CA MET A 38 -13.71 -3.50 16.33
C MET A 38 -13.00 -3.15 17.64
N VAL A 39 -12.31 -2.01 17.66
CA VAL A 39 -11.75 -1.42 18.87
C VAL A 39 -12.58 -0.22 19.30
N GLU A 40 -12.82 -0.07 20.60
CA GLU A 40 -13.61 1.05 21.14
C GLU A 40 -12.81 2.35 21.10
N ASP A 41 -11.51 2.27 21.40
CA ASP A 41 -10.60 3.41 21.43
C ASP A 41 -9.42 3.22 20.48
N ASN A 42 -9.14 4.22 19.67
CA ASN A 42 -7.98 4.26 18.78
C ASN A 42 -6.63 4.17 19.53
N MET A 43 -6.60 4.46 20.83
CA MET A 43 -5.41 4.25 21.65
C MET A 43 -4.98 2.79 21.71
N TYR A 44 -5.85 1.84 21.34
CA TYR A 44 -5.48 0.46 21.12
C TYR A 44 -4.27 0.29 20.18
N PHE A 45 -4.14 1.15 19.17
CA PHE A 45 -3.03 1.12 18.22
C PHE A 45 -1.78 1.88 18.69
N ALA A 46 -1.84 2.56 19.83
CA ALA A 46 -0.74 3.32 20.40
C ALA A 46 0.09 2.42 21.33
N THR A 47 1.15 1.82 20.80
CA THR A 47 2.10 1.06 21.62
C THR A 47 3.03 2.00 22.40
N PRO A 48 3.63 1.57 23.54
CA PRO A 48 4.63 2.36 24.25
C PRO A 48 5.75 2.85 23.33
N LYS A 49 6.24 1.98 22.46
CA LYS A 49 7.26 2.32 21.45
C LYS A 49 6.78 3.38 20.46
N THR A 50 5.50 3.33 20.07
CA THR A 50 4.91 4.34 19.20
C THR A 50 4.78 5.67 19.92
N MET A 51 4.46 5.68 21.21
CA MET A 51 4.35 6.91 22.03
C MET A 51 5.72 7.55 22.24
N GLU A 52 6.75 6.77 22.58
CA GLU A 52 8.14 7.30 22.65
C GLU A 52 8.60 7.86 21.30
N TRP A 53 8.26 7.17 20.23
CA TRP A 53 8.59 7.61 18.89
C TRP A 53 7.86 8.90 18.50
N ILE A 54 6.60 9.08 18.88
CA ILE A 54 5.82 10.30 18.69
C ILE A 54 6.47 11.48 19.44
N GLU A 55 6.94 11.27 20.68
CA GLU A 55 7.64 12.29 21.43
C GLU A 55 8.97 12.70 20.74
N LYS A 56 9.74 11.75 20.25
CA LYS A 56 10.96 12.01 19.48
C LYS A 56 10.64 12.72 18.15
N LEU A 57 9.57 12.36 17.46
CA LEU A 57 9.15 12.99 16.21
C LEU A 57 8.55 14.39 16.37
N LYS A 58 8.18 14.82 17.57
CA LYS A 58 7.87 16.23 17.82
C LYS A 58 9.11 17.12 17.57
N GLN A 59 10.30 16.54 17.64
CA GLN A 59 11.59 17.22 17.43
C GLN A 59 12.18 16.94 16.02
N GLU A 60 11.82 15.84 15.37
CA GLU A 60 12.35 15.45 14.04
C GLU A 60 11.22 15.18 13.06
N SER A 61 11.25 15.83 11.88
CA SER A 61 10.35 15.52 10.78
C SER A 61 10.89 14.36 9.96
N LYS A 62 10.05 13.36 9.70
CA LYS A 62 10.15 12.26 8.74
C LYS A 62 10.45 10.87 9.32
N LYS A 63 9.38 10.06 9.48
CA LYS A 63 9.42 8.61 9.15
C LYS A 63 8.00 8.12 8.95
N ASN A 64 7.72 7.56 7.77
CA ASN A 64 6.50 6.82 7.45
C ASN A 64 6.78 5.34 7.71
N GLY A 65 5.79 4.58 8.16
CA GLY A 65 5.87 3.13 8.30
C GLY A 65 4.77 2.48 7.45
N THR A 66 5.17 1.66 6.50
CA THR A 66 4.27 0.86 5.66
C THR A 66 4.79 -0.57 5.65
N VAL A 67 3.90 -1.55 5.75
CA VAL A 67 4.20 -2.96 5.51
C VAL A 67 3.51 -3.42 4.23
N GLY A 68 4.23 -4.16 3.40
CA GLY A 68 3.72 -4.72 2.16
C GLY A 68 4.02 -6.21 2.03
N CYS A 69 3.17 -6.89 1.28
CA CYS A 69 3.37 -8.29 0.92
C CYS A 69 2.94 -8.50 -0.53
N VAL A 70 3.79 -9.17 -1.30
CA VAL A 70 3.49 -9.61 -2.67
C VAL A 70 3.71 -11.12 -2.73
N VAL A 71 2.80 -11.83 -3.38
CA VAL A 71 2.77 -13.29 -3.38
C VAL A 71 2.50 -13.80 -4.79
N LEU A 72 3.28 -14.79 -5.21
CA LEU A 72 2.99 -15.69 -6.31
C LEU A 72 2.70 -17.07 -5.72
N ASP A 73 1.49 -17.58 -5.91
CA ASP A 73 1.12 -18.90 -5.41
C ASP A 73 1.51 -20.03 -6.39
N LYS A 74 1.33 -21.27 -5.94
CA LYS A 74 1.66 -22.47 -6.76
C LYS A 74 0.76 -22.63 -7.98
N GLN A 75 -0.37 -21.96 -8.04
CA GLN A 75 -1.31 -21.95 -9.16
C GLN A 75 -1.02 -20.82 -10.15
N GLY A 76 -0.02 -19.95 -9.86
CA GLY A 76 0.34 -18.82 -10.70
C GLY A 76 -0.48 -17.56 -10.41
N ASN A 77 -1.23 -17.51 -9.30
CA ASN A 77 -1.95 -16.31 -8.93
C ASN A 77 -1.02 -15.31 -8.22
N LEU A 78 -1.13 -14.06 -8.63
CA LEU A 78 -0.42 -12.93 -8.04
C LEU A 78 -1.34 -12.14 -7.12
N THR A 79 -0.85 -11.82 -5.93
CA THR A 79 -1.59 -11.05 -4.93
C THR A 79 -0.68 -10.03 -4.29
N ALA A 80 -1.19 -8.83 -4.04
CA ALA A 80 -0.52 -7.77 -3.30
C ALA A 80 -1.40 -7.29 -2.15
N GLY A 81 -0.77 -6.93 -1.04
CA GLY A 81 -1.42 -6.31 0.10
C GLY A 81 -0.51 -5.29 0.74
N THR A 82 -1.06 -4.14 1.09
CA THR A 82 -0.33 -3.03 1.70
C THR A 82 -1.10 -2.52 2.92
N SER A 83 -0.40 -2.26 4.02
CA SER A 83 -1.00 -1.72 5.25
C SER A 83 -0.13 -0.61 5.84
N THR A 84 -0.78 0.48 6.26
CA THR A 84 -0.11 1.67 6.78
C THR A 84 -1.00 2.44 7.74
N GLY A 85 -0.40 3.15 8.70
CA GLY A 85 -1.06 4.23 9.44
C GLY A 85 -1.12 5.55 8.67
N GLY A 86 -0.46 5.63 7.51
CA GLY A 86 -0.32 6.83 6.69
C GLY A 86 0.74 7.80 7.20
N MET A 87 0.77 8.99 6.61
CA MET A 87 1.72 10.04 6.95
C MET A 87 1.48 10.56 8.38
N PHE A 88 2.57 10.79 9.09
CA PHE A 88 2.53 11.42 10.42
C PHE A 88 1.98 12.86 10.32
N LYS A 89 1.19 13.27 11.32
CA LYS A 89 0.49 14.58 11.35
C LYS A 89 -0.47 14.83 10.16
N LYS A 90 -0.88 13.81 9.42
CA LYS A 90 -1.91 13.99 8.38
C LYS A 90 -3.19 14.59 8.96
N ARG A 91 -3.85 15.43 8.17
CA ARG A 91 -5.11 16.12 8.55
C ARG A 91 -6.22 15.80 7.56
N TRP A 92 -7.43 16.21 7.92
CA TRP A 92 -8.61 16.23 7.04
C TRP A 92 -8.95 14.89 6.35
N GLY A 93 -8.65 13.77 7.03
CA GLY A 93 -8.90 12.44 6.47
C GLY A 93 -8.00 12.07 5.29
N ARG A 94 -6.77 12.63 5.22
CA ARG A 94 -5.83 12.35 4.14
C ARG A 94 -5.69 10.85 3.89
N ILE A 95 -5.86 10.46 2.65
CA ILE A 95 -5.63 9.11 2.12
C ILE A 95 -4.32 9.14 1.32
N GLY A 96 -3.41 8.20 1.62
CA GLY A 96 -2.19 7.98 0.84
C GLY A 96 -2.39 6.96 -0.28
N ASP A 97 -1.30 6.48 -0.81
CA ASP A 97 -1.25 5.52 -1.92
C ASP A 97 -1.69 4.10 -1.53
N SER A 98 -1.41 3.68 -0.30
CA SER A 98 -1.58 2.27 0.13
C SER A 98 -2.97 1.67 -0.16
N PRO A 99 -4.11 2.37 0.06
CA PRO A 99 -5.42 1.81 -0.25
C PRO A 99 -5.85 2.02 -1.72
N VAL A 100 -5.07 2.77 -2.50
CA VAL A 100 -5.43 3.12 -3.88
C VAL A 100 -4.85 2.08 -4.85
N ILE A 101 -5.76 1.31 -5.47
CA ILE A 101 -5.40 0.29 -6.45
C ILE A 101 -4.71 0.95 -7.65
N GLY A 102 -3.54 0.44 -7.99
CA GLY A 102 -2.68 1.00 -9.04
C GLY A 102 -1.67 2.03 -8.55
N ALA A 103 -1.86 2.62 -7.36
CA ALA A 103 -0.90 3.55 -6.76
C ALA A 103 0.05 2.85 -5.80
N GLY A 104 -0.44 2.44 -4.63
CA GLY A 104 0.37 1.78 -3.60
C GLY A 104 0.26 0.25 -3.58
N THR A 105 -0.70 -0.31 -4.29
CA THR A 105 -0.99 -1.75 -4.33
C THR A 105 -1.59 -2.13 -5.67
N TYR A 106 -1.02 -3.14 -6.33
CA TYR A 106 -1.58 -3.68 -7.58
C TYR A 106 -1.15 -5.13 -7.81
N ALA A 107 -2.01 -5.94 -8.40
CA ALA A 107 -1.66 -7.27 -8.88
C ALA A 107 -2.46 -7.65 -10.14
N ASP A 108 -1.79 -8.25 -11.11
CA ASP A 108 -2.37 -8.82 -12.33
C ASP A 108 -1.62 -10.10 -12.66
N ASN A 109 -2.32 -11.24 -12.72
CA ASN A 109 -1.77 -12.57 -13.01
C ASN A 109 -1.01 -12.64 -14.36
N ASN A 110 -1.25 -11.70 -15.27
CA ASN A 110 -0.53 -11.61 -16.54
C ASN A 110 0.73 -10.73 -16.48
N SER A 111 1.07 -10.20 -15.29
CA SER A 111 2.12 -9.23 -15.12
C SER A 111 2.89 -9.46 -13.82
N CYS A 112 2.62 -8.66 -12.81
CA CYS A 112 3.30 -8.71 -11.51
C CYS A 112 2.35 -8.30 -10.37
N ALA A 113 2.79 -8.54 -9.13
CA ALA A 113 2.21 -7.99 -7.92
C ALA A 113 3.18 -6.95 -7.34
N VAL A 114 2.67 -5.79 -6.91
CA VAL A 114 3.45 -4.65 -6.42
C VAL A 114 2.83 -4.08 -5.15
N SER A 115 3.67 -3.78 -4.17
CA SER A 115 3.32 -3.02 -2.97
C SER A 115 4.34 -1.91 -2.76
N CYS A 116 3.86 -0.70 -2.52
CA CYS A 116 4.68 0.51 -2.46
C CYS A 116 4.68 1.15 -1.07
N THR A 117 5.70 1.95 -0.81
CA THR A 117 5.83 2.81 0.36
C THR A 117 6.56 4.09 0.00
N GLY A 118 6.15 5.23 0.58
CA GLY A 118 6.83 6.50 0.33
C GLY A 118 5.91 7.70 0.51
N HIS A 119 6.21 8.76 -0.24
CA HIS A 119 5.40 9.96 -0.27
C HIS A 119 4.18 9.72 -1.17
N GLY A 120 3.09 9.25 -0.59
CA GLY A 120 1.92 8.69 -1.27
C GLY A 120 1.32 9.54 -2.38
N GLU A 121 1.42 10.88 -2.27
CA GLU A 121 0.92 11.81 -3.27
C GLU A 121 1.59 11.62 -4.65
N TYR A 122 2.89 11.31 -4.66
CA TYR A 122 3.60 11.02 -5.92
C TYR A 122 3.20 9.65 -6.47
N PHE A 123 3.08 8.65 -5.60
CA PHE A 123 2.65 7.31 -5.99
C PHE A 123 1.24 7.30 -6.59
N ILE A 124 0.33 8.14 -6.06
CA ILE A 124 -1.02 8.32 -6.61
C ILE A 124 -0.96 9.01 -7.98
N ARG A 125 -0.25 10.13 -8.10
CA ARG A 125 -0.18 10.91 -9.36
C ARG A 125 0.39 10.11 -10.52
N HIS A 126 1.38 9.25 -10.24
CA HIS A 126 2.07 8.46 -11.26
C HIS A 126 1.52 7.03 -11.38
N ALA A 127 0.48 6.64 -10.61
CA ALA A 127 -0.08 5.29 -10.59
C ALA A 127 1.02 4.21 -10.49
N VAL A 128 1.98 4.39 -9.58
CA VAL A 128 3.28 3.70 -9.55
C VAL A 128 3.15 2.19 -9.61
N ALA A 129 2.30 1.59 -8.78
CA ALA A 129 2.16 0.13 -8.75
C ALA A 129 1.62 -0.42 -10.08
N PHE A 130 0.69 0.31 -10.72
CA PHE A 130 0.17 -0.07 -12.05
C PHE A 130 1.23 0.13 -13.14
N ASP A 131 2.00 1.23 -13.12
CA ASP A 131 2.97 1.52 -14.17
C ASP A 131 4.10 0.47 -14.21
N VAL A 132 4.58 -0.01 -13.06
CA VAL A 132 5.52 -1.16 -13.02
C VAL A 132 4.94 -2.35 -13.76
N CYS A 133 3.69 -2.73 -13.47
CA CYS A 133 3.03 -3.86 -14.13
C CYS A 133 2.74 -3.60 -15.61
N ALA A 134 2.40 -2.35 -15.98
CA ALA A 134 2.18 -1.94 -17.36
C ALA A 134 3.46 -2.01 -18.19
N ARG A 135 4.59 -1.53 -17.65
CA ARG A 135 5.91 -1.65 -18.30
C ARG A 135 6.30 -3.10 -18.54
N TYR A 136 6.16 -3.94 -17.53
CA TYR A 136 6.37 -5.38 -17.70
C TYR A 136 5.47 -5.96 -18.80
N LYS A 137 4.17 -5.66 -18.76
CA LYS A 137 3.16 -6.26 -19.65
C LYS A 137 3.26 -5.75 -21.09
N TYR A 138 3.43 -4.45 -21.27
CA TYR A 138 3.32 -3.81 -22.59
C TYR A 138 4.68 -3.48 -23.21
N LEU A 139 5.67 -3.06 -22.41
CA LEU A 139 7.02 -2.79 -22.90
C LEU A 139 7.93 -4.02 -22.86
N LYS A 140 7.47 -5.14 -22.26
CA LYS A 140 8.25 -6.37 -22.10
C LYS A 140 9.55 -6.19 -21.32
N GLU A 141 9.57 -5.22 -20.43
CA GLU A 141 10.68 -5.02 -19.51
C GLU A 141 10.68 -6.10 -18.41
N SER A 142 11.85 -6.45 -17.86
CA SER A 142 11.87 -7.27 -16.64
C SER A 142 11.28 -6.49 -15.47
N VAL A 143 10.80 -7.18 -14.44
CA VAL A 143 10.21 -6.53 -13.25
C VAL A 143 11.24 -5.65 -12.52
N GLU A 144 12.51 -6.07 -12.53
CA GLU A 144 13.61 -5.30 -11.95
C GLU A 144 13.81 -3.99 -12.72
N LYS A 145 13.90 -4.05 -14.06
CA LYS A 145 14.09 -2.86 -14.89
C LYS A 145 12.90 -1.91 -14.80
N ALA A 146 11.68 -2.43 -14.83
CA ALA A 146 10.47 -1.63 -14.70
C ALA A 146 10.40 -0.92 -13.33
N ALA A 147 10.66 -1.64 -12.25
CA ALA A 147 10.65 -1.11 -10.90
C ALA A 147 11.77 -0.07 -10.67
N ASP A 148 12.98 -0.37 -11.16
CA ASP A 148 14.13 0.54 -11.05
C ASP A 148 13.91 1.85 -11.78
N TYR A 149 13.39 1.80 -13.01
CA TYR A 149 13.05 3.00 -13.78
C TYR A 149 12.06 3.90 -13.03
N ILE A 150 11.00 3.32 -12.48
CA ILE A 150 9.97 4.10 -11.76
C ILE A 150 10.58 4.77 -10.53
N ILE A 151 11.34 4.04 -9.72
CA ILE A 151 11.88 4.60 -8.47
C ILE A 151 13.02 5.60 -8.74
N HIS A 152 13.97 5.24 -9.60
CA HIS A 152 15.19 6.04 -9.77
C HIS A 152 15.12 7.07 -10.89
N THR A 153 14.15 6.96 -11.81
CA THR A 153 13.98 7.93 -12.89
C THR A 153 12.72 8.74 -12.71
N GLU A 154 11.56 8.09 -12.74
CA GLU A 154 10.27 8.80 -12.75
C GLU A 154 10.01 9.54 -11.42
N LEU A 155 10.14 8.87 -10.28
CA LEU A 155 9.92 9.50 -8.97
C LEU A 155 11.01 10.51 -8.63
N ASN A 156 12.28 10.23 -8.91
CA ASN A 156 13.37 11.16 -8.63
C ASN A 156 13.21 12.48 -9.42
N THR A 157 12.84 12.41 -10.70
CA THR A 157 12.61 13.59 -11.53
C THR A 157 11.50 14.46 -10.97
N ASN A 158 10.54 13.88 -10.29
CA ASN A 158 9.40 14.56 -9.69
C ASN A 158 9.56 14.82 -8.18
N ALA A 159 10.77 14.71 -7.64
CA ALA A 159 11.08 14.88 -6.21
C ALA A 159 10.28 13.93 -5.28
N GLY A 160 9.81 12.83 -5.81
CA GLY A 160 9.17 11.75 -5.05
C GLY A 160 10.24 10.86 -4.41
N ASN A 161 9.98 10.39 -3.20
CA ASN A 161 10.83 9.39 -2.56
C ASN A 161 10.01 8.21 -2.04
N GLY A 162 10.65 7.05 -2.00
CA GLY A 162 10.06 5.83 -1.49
C GLY A 162 10.66 4.60 -2.13
N GLY A 163 9.91 3.52 -2.09
CA GLY A 163 10.32 2.25 -2.65
C GLY A 163 9.13 1.33 -2.87
N LEU A 164 9.41 0.20 -3.46
CA LEU A 164 8.41 -0.83 -3.68
C LEU A 164 9.01 -2.24 -3.56
N ILE A 165 8.14 -3.20 -3.38
CA ILE A 165 8.44 -4.62 -3.59
C ILE A 165 7.56 -5.12 -4.72
N ALA A 166 8.13 -5.95 -5.60
CA ALA A 166 7.40 -6.55 -6.70
C ALA A 166 7.81 -8.01 -6.92
N VAL A 167 6.87 -8.83 -7.37
CA VAL A 167 7.13 -10.17 -7.88
C VAL A 167 6.37 -10.37 -9.19
N ASP A 168 7.04 -10.89 -10.22
CA ASP A 168 6.40 -11.19 -11.49
C ASP A 168 5.84 -12.64 -11.52
N LYS A 169 5.15 -12.97 -12.60
CA LYS A 169 4.56 -14.30 -12.81
C LYS A 169 5.58 -15.44 -13.00
N LEU A 170 6.85 -15.12 -13.15
CA LEU A 170 7.96 -16.08 -13.25
C LEU A 170 8.70 -16.25 -11.92
N GLY A 171 8.35 -15.46 -10.90
CA GLY A 171 8.98 -15.49 -9.58
C GLY A 171 10.19 -14.56 -9.44
N ASN A 172 10.48 -13.70 -10.43
CA ASN A 172 11.53 -12.68 -10.28
C ASN A 172 11.06 -11.59 -9.32
N ILE A 173 11.98 -11.06 -8.51
CA ILE A 173 11.69 -10.13 -7.42
C ILE A 173 12.46 -8.82 -7.63
N ALA A 174 11.80 -7.69 -7.37
CA ALA A 174 12.43 -6.37 -7.36
C ALA A 174 12.10 -5.62 -6.06
N MET A 175 13.08 -4.90 -5.51
CA MET A 175 12.94 -4.12 -4.26
C MET A 175 13.74 -2.80 -4.31
N PRO A 176 13.53 -1.93 -5.32
CA PRO A 176 14.22 -0.65 -5.38
C PRO A 176 13.65 0.36 -4.39
N TYR A 177 14.52 1.28 -3.92
CA TYR A 177 14.16 2.44 -3.10
C TYR A 177 15.14 3.60 -3.35
N ASN A 178 14.72 4.86 -3.11
CA ASN A 178 15.54 6.06 -3.23
C ASN A 178 15.52 6.92 -1.96
#